data_db01e25cc190ba74883a7ba936a0273a
#
_entry.id   db01e25cc190ba74883a7ba936a0273a
#
_cell.length_a   1.000
_cell.length_b   1.000
_cell.length_c   1.000
_cell.angle_alpha   90.00
_cell.angle_beta   90.00
_cell.angle_gamma   90.00
#
_symmetry.space_group_name_H-M   'P 1'
#
loop_
_entity.id
_entity.type
_entity.pdbx_description
1 polymer ?
#
loop_
_entity_poly.entity_id
_entity_poly.type
_entity_poly.pdbx_seq_one_letter_code
_entity_poly.pdbx_strand_id
1 'polypeptide(L)'
;MGSHVPTTAAVRTLDRLQGDWYEGPCISAADHPPPVGYVLADDLDGLDAVRWPGFARYALDAGFHSILSVGLGSARGRAGALNLYATRPNVFDAPAREVARFFAARAATLVHGAAATDVDARTGTDTARPSPTGRDLIAQAVGILAGRTGVEVEAALDALVRVSDDTGLGMVEIAGRVRDAAYRETGLPFDLGNGVR
;
A
#
# COMPACT_ATOMS: atom_id res chain seq x y z
N MET A 1 -1.79 -3.49 6.09
CA MET A 1 -1.44 -4.80 5.50
C MET A 1 -0.34 -5.41 6.37
N GLY A 2 -0.45 -6.64 6.86
CA GLY A 2 0.58 -7.23 7.71
C GLY A 2 1.59 -8.04 6.90
N SER A 3 2.86 -8.04 7.31
CA SER A 3 3.87 -8.95 6.77
C SER A 3 3.71 -10.32 7.46
N HIS A 4 3.49 -11.38 6.68
CA HIS A 4 3.18 -12.69 7.24
C HIS A 4 4.42 -13.58 7.47
N VAL A 5 5.45 -13.50 6.63
CA VAL A 5 6.66 -14.33 6.75
C VAL A 5 7.90 -13.54 6.31
N PRO A 6 8.28 -12.48 7.01
CA PRO A 6 9.48 -11.71 6.68
C PRO A 6 10.75 -12.52 7.02
N THR A 7 11.74 -12.47 6.14
CA THR A 7 13.00 -13.17 6.35
C THR A 7 13.92 -12.49 7.38
N THR A 8 13.76 -11.17 7.58
CA THR A 8 14.54 -10.38 8.55
C THR A 8 13.66 -9.32 9.22
N ALA A 9 14.16 -8.75 10.32
CA ALA A 9 13.47 -7.65 11.01
C ALA A 9 13.38 -6.39 10.11
N ALA A 10 14.41 -6.10 9.32
CA ALA A 10 14.42 -4.98 8.38
C ALA A 10 13.33 -5.12 7.32
N VAL A 11 13.22 -6.31 6.70
CA VAL A 11 12.16 -6.61 5.72
C VAL A 11 10.78 -6.48 6.36
N ARG A 12 10.58 -6.96 7.60
CA ARG A 12 9.32 -6.80 8.33
C ARG A 12 8.93 -5.33 8.50
N THR A 13 9.92 -4.49 8.85
CA THR A 13 9.70 -3.05 9.01
C THR A 13 9.30 -2.41 7.68
N LEU A 14 10.02 -2.70 6.59
CA LEU A 14 9.72 -2.18 5.27
C LEU A 14 8.36 -2.64 4.74
N ASP A 15 8.01 -3.91 4.91
CA ASP A 15 6.69 -4.42 4.52
C ASP A 15 5.57 -3.71 5.29
N ARG A 16 5.78 -3.45 6.59
CA ARG A 16 4.83 -2.69 7.40
C ARG A 16 4.70 -1.25 6.90
N LEU A 17 5.82 -0.56 6.67
CA LEU A 17 5.83 0.82 6.17
C LEU A 17 5.08 0.95 4.84
N GLN A 18 5.25 0.01 3.90
CA GLN A 18 4.48 0.01 2.66
C GLN A 18 2.97 -0.03 2.93
N GLY A 19 2.54 -0.85 3.89
CA GLY A 19 1.14 -0.94 4.30
C GLY A 19 0.64 0.30 5.03
N ASP A 20 1.43 0.82 5.95
CA ASP A 20 1.05 1.97 6.80
C ASP A 20 0.98 3.27 5.98
N TRP A 21 1.91 3.47 5.06
CA TRP A 21 1.95 4.64 4.19
C TRP A 21 1.15 4.49 2.90
N TYR A 22 0.72 3.28 2.60
CA TYR A 22 0.09 2.93 1.34
C TYR A 22 0.96 3.29 0.12
N GLU A 23 2.27 3.18 0.28
CA GLU A 23 3.28 3.53 -0.70
C GLU A 23 4.32 2.41 -0.82
N GLY A 24 4.68 2.06 -2.04
CA GLY A 24 5.72 1.08 -2.30
C GLY A 24 5.37 0.05 -3.37
N PRO A 25 6.37 -0.73 -3.82
CA PRO A 25 6.18 -1.75 -4.85
C PRO A 25 5.17 -2.83 -4.47
N CYS A 26 5.11 -3.22 -3.18
CA CYS A 26 4.16 -4.20 -2.66
C CYS A 26 2.71 -3.76 -2.86
N ILE A 27 2.40 -2.51 -2.47
CA ILE A 27 1.06 -1.94 -2.63
C ILE A 27 0.71 -1.83 -4.11
N SER A 28 1.65 -1.34 -4.92
CA SER A 28 1.43 -1.23 -6.37
C SER A 28 1.17 -2.58 -7.03
N ALA A 29 1.85 -3.65 -6.60
CA ALA A 29 1.65 -5.00 -7.13
C ALA A 29 0.35 -5.65 -6.64
N ALA A 30 -0.08 -5.34 -5.41
CA ALA A 30 -1.28 -5.91 -4.82
C ALA A 30 -2.56 -5.25 -5.35
N ASP A 31 -2.57 -3.92 -5.47
CA ASP A 31 -3.76 -3.14 -5.80
C ASP A 31 -3.95 -2.93 -7.30
N HIS A 32 -2.85 -2.73 -8.01
CA HIS A 32 -2.84 -2.42 -9.45
C HIS A 32 -1.79 -3.28 -10.15
N PRO A 33 -1.97 -4.62 -10.16
CA PRO A 33 -1.00 -5.50 -10.77
C PRO A 33 -0.87 -5.18 -12.27
N PRO A 34 0.34 -4.83 -12.74
CA PRO A 34 0.54 -4.61 -14.16
C PRO A 34 0.36 -5.92 -14.94
N PRO A 35 0.09 -5.86 -16.27
CA PRO A 35 -0.11 -7.06 -17.10
C PRO A 35 1.02 -8.09 -16.99
N VAL A 36 2.24 -7.65 -16.72
CA VAL A 36 3.40 -8.52 -16.52
C VAL A 36 3.35 -9.28 -15.17
N GLY A 37 2.42 -8.94 -14.27
CA GLY A 37 2.18 -9.63 -13.00
C GLY A 37 3.14 -9.26 -11.87
N TYR A 38 4.05 -8.31 -12.06
CA TYR A 38 4.97 -7.83 -11.02
C TYR A 38 5.26 -6.34 -11.16
N VAL A 39 5.69 -5.74 -10.05
CA VAL A 39 6.25 -4.38 -10.00
C VAL A 39 7.74 -4.51 -9.66
N LEU A 40 8.56 -3.85 -10.44
CA LEU A 40 10.01 -3.85 -10.28
C LEU A 40 10.47 -2.42 -9.96
N ALA A 41 11.29 -2.30 -8.93
CA ALA A 41 12.14 -1.17 -8.62
C ALA A 41 13.59 -1.64 -8.81
N ASP A 42 14.15 -1.36 -9.96
CA ASP A 42 15.51 -1.80 -10.30
C ASP A 42 16.56 -1.00 -9.54
N ASP A 43 16.32 0.29 -9.29
CA ASP A 43 17.22 1.18 -8.58
C ASP A 43 16.44 2.22 -7.77
N LEU A 44 16.39 2.00 -6.45
CA LEU A 44 15.72 2.90 -5.50
C LEU A 44 16.50 4.19 -5.22
N ASP A 45 17.78 4.28 -5.62
CA ASP A 45 18.58 5.51 -5.58
C ASP A 45 18.49 6.29 -6.91
N GLY A 46 17.79 5.72 -7.88
CA GLY A 46 17.61 6.26 -9.23
C GLY A 46 16.18 6.73 -9.52
N LEU A 47 15.76 6.47 -10.76
CA LEU A 47 14.44 6.90 -11.26
C LEU A 47 13.26 6.24 -10.52
N ASP A 48 13.45 5.04 -9.95
CA ASP A 48 12.40 4.34 -9.23
C ASP A 48 12.05 5.03 -7.91
N ALA A 49 12.95 5.83 -7.32
CA ALA A 49 12.67 6.63 -6.13
C ALA A 49 11.49 7.61 -6.34
N VAL A 50 11.33 8.13 -7.55
CA VAL A 50 10.25 9.09 -7.88
C VAL A 50 8.85 8.45 -7.74
N ARG A 51 8.77 7.14 -7.91
CA ARG A 51 7.50 6.39 -7.81
C ARG A 51 7.03 6.24 -6.36
N TRP A 52 7.98 6.16 -5.43
CA TRP A 52 7.72 5.93 -3.99
C TRP A 52 8.76 6.69 -3.14
N PRO A 53 8.71 8.03 -3.11
CA PRO A 53 9.78 8.86 -2.55
C PRO A 53 9.96 8.66 -1.03
N GLY A 54 8.89 8.45 -0.30
CA GLY A 54 8.96 8.15 1.13
C GLY A 54 9.55 6.77 1.37
N PHE A 55 9.00 5.75 0.75
CA PHE A 55 9.43 4.38 0.93
C PHE A 55 10.87 4.13 0.45
N ALA A 56 11.27 4.69 -0.71
CA ALA A 56 12.61 4.50 -1.27
C ALA A 56 13.71 4.91 -0.29
N ARG A 57 13.54 6.05 0.37
CA ARG A 57 14.51 6.53 1.38
C ARG A 57 14.72 5.51 2.51
N TYR A 58 13.62 4.97 3.07
CA TYR A 58 13.73 4.00 4.17
C TYR A 58 14.29 2.65 3.71
N ALA A 59 14.00 2.23 2.48
CA ALA A 59 14.59 1.03 1.91
C ALA A 59 16.10 1.17 1.74
N LEU A 60 16.56 2.32 1.25
CA LEU A 60 17.99 2.64 1.10
C LEU A 60 18.69 2.72 2.48
N ASP A 61 18.08 3.38 3.46
CA ASP A 61 18.61 3.44 4.83
C ASP A 61 18.73 2.05 5.47
N ALA A 62 17.85 1.12 5.10
CA ALA A 62 17.91 -0.28 5.50
C ALA A 62 18.88 -1.13 4.65
N GLY A 63 19.57 -0.53 3.66
CA GLY A 63 20.56 -1.18 2.80
C GLY A 63 19.98 -1.94 1.61
N PHE A 64 18.72 -1.68 1.23
CA PHE A 64 18.10 -2.30 0.06
C PHE A 64 18.03 -1.31 -1.11
N HIS A 65 18.53 -1.73 -2.26
CA HIS A 65 18.64 -0.92 -3.46
C HIS A 65 17.70 -1.33 -4.58
N SER A 66 17.20 -2.56 -4.58
CA SER A 66 16.20 -2.98 -5.55
C SER A 66 15.14 -3.90 -4.93
N ILE A 67 13.93 -3.87 -5.50
CA ILE A 67 12.80 -4.65 -5.00
C ILE A 67 12.00 -5.18 -6.19
N LEU A 68 11.65 -6.47 -6.10
CA LEU A 68 10.69 -7.11 -6.99
C LEU A 68 9.46 -7.52 -6.18
N SER A 69 8.30 -6.98 -6.49
CA SER A 69 7.03 -7.31 -5.87
C SER A 69 6.11 -8.00 -6.87
N VAL A 70 5.73 -9.24 -6.58
CA VAL A 70 4.85 -10.05 -7.43
C VAL A 70 3.49 -10.17 -6.77
N GLY A 71 2.42 -9.70 -7.42
CA GLY A 71 1.08 -9.77 -6.90
C GLY A 71 0.62 -11.21 -6.68
N LEU A 72 0.04 -11.49 -5.51
CA LEU A 72 -0.61 -12.76 -5.19
C LEU A 72 -2.10 -12.68 -5.59
N GLY A 73 -2.40 -12.39 -6.84
CA GLY A 73 -3.72 -12.10 -7.34
C GLY A 73 -4.80 -13.02 -6.83
N SER A 74 -6.01 -12.49 -6.61
CA SER A 74 -7.19 -13.28 -6.31
C SER A 74 -8.38 -12.84 -7.16
N ALA A 75 -9.22 -13.78 -7.54
CA ALA A 75 -10.47 -13.48 -8.24
C ALA A 75 -11.48 -12.73 -7.34
N ARG A 76 -11.20 -12.60 -6.04
CA ARG A 76 -12.13 -12.06 -5.03
C ARG A 76 -11.59 -10.84 -4.26
N GLY A 77 -10.48 -10.22 -4.68
CA GLY A 77 -9.92 -9.04 -4.03
C GLY A 77 -8.41 -9.09 -3.76
N ARG A 78 -7.92 -8.18 -2.92
CA ARG A 78 -6.51 -8.01 -2.59
C ARG A 78 -5.95 -9.23 -1.87
N ALA A 79 -4.97 -9.88 -2.45
CA ALA A 79 -4.29 -11.01 -1.84
C ALA A 79 -2.92 -10.66 -1.25
N GLY A 80 -2.40 -9.46 -1.53
CA GLY A 80 -1.05 -9.07 -1.15
C GLY A 80 -0.03 -9.28 -2.26
N ALA A 81 1.24 -9.27 -1.90
CA ALA A 81 2.33 -9.52 -2.83
C ALA A 81 3.47 -10.33 -2.17
N LEU A 82 4.21 -11.05 -2.99
CA LEU A 82 5.50 -11.61 -2.65
C LEU A 82 6.57 -10.57 -2.94
N ASN A 83 7.31 -10.13 -1.91
CA ASN A 83 8.35 -9.13 -2.02
C ASN A 83 9.73 -9.76 -1.93
N LEU A 84 10.61 -9.43 -2.87
CA LEU A 84 12.01 -9.79 -2.86
C LEU A 84 12.83 -8.50 -2.77
N TYR A 85 13.71 -8.42 -1.78
CA TYR A 85 14.56 -7.27 -1.52
C TYR A 85 16.01 -7.62 -1.83
N ALA A 86 16.75 -6.69 -2.45
CA ALA A 86 18.17 -6.90 -2.74
C ALA A 86 19.01 -5.67 -2.35
N THR A 87 20.22 -5.96 -1.88
CA THR A 87 21.20 -4.95 -1.43
C THR A 87 22.01 -4.32 -2.57
N ARG A 88 21.72 -4.69 -3.81
CA ARG A 88 22.33 -4.11 -5.02
C ARG A 88 21.24 -3.72 -6.01
N PRO A 89 21.41 -2.68 -6.79
CA PRO A 89 20.49 -2.34 -7.88
C PRO A 89 20.59 -3.34 -9.03
N ASN A 90 19.56 -3.40 -9.86
CA ASN A 90 19.54 -4.12 -11.15
C ASN A 90 19.82 -5.62 -11.07
N VAL A 91 19.44 -6.31 -9.96
CA VAL A 91 19.72 -7.74 -9.79
C VAL A 91 18.59 -8.66 -10.24
N PHE A 92 17.40 -8.15 -10.43
CA PHE A 92 16.24 -8.95 -10.82
C PHE A 92 16.13 -9.06 -12.35
N ASP A 93 16.98 -9.88 -12.94
CA ASP A 93 16.97 -10.20 -14.37
C ASP A 93 15.73 -11.02 -14.80
N ALA A 94 15.60 -11.33 -16.10
CA ALA A 94 14.45 -12.05 -16.59
C ALA A 94 14.27 -13.44 -15.93
N PRO A 95 15.30 -14.27 -15.77
CA PRO A 95 15.22 -15.54 -15.02
C PRO A 95 14.73 -15.35 -13.58
N ALA A 96 15.28 -14.37 -12.85
CA ALA A 96 14.90 -14.11 -11.45
C ALA A 96 13.42 -13.74 -11.34
N ARG A 97 12.90 -12.92 -12.27
CA ARG A 97 11.50 -12.55 -12.32
C ARG A 97 10.58 -13.74 -12.60
N GLU A 98 10.96 -14.64 -13.49
CA GLU A 98 10.17 -15.85 -13.78
C GLU A 98 10.14 -16.79 -12.57
N VAL A 99 11.24 -16.99 -11.88
CA VAL A 99 11.30 -17.77 -10.64
C VAL A 99 10.41 -17.14 -9.56
N ALA A 100 10.46 -15.83 -9.38
CA ALA A 100 9.61 -15.12 -8.43
C ALA A 100 8.13 -15.29 -8.74
N ARG A 101 7.73 -15.20 -10.02
CA ARG A 101 6.35 -15.43 -10.47
C ARG A 101 5.87 -16.85 -10.17
N PHE A 102 6.73 -17.86 -10.40
CA PHE A 102 6.40 -19.25 -10.09
C PHE A 102 6.13 -19.43 -8.59
N PHE A 103 6.97 -18.89 -7.72
CA PHE A 103 6.76 -18.97 -6.26
C PHE A 103 5.54 -18.16 -5.81
N ALA A 104 5.30 -17.00 -6.39
CA ALA A 104 4.11 -16.19 -6.11
C ALA A 104 2.82 -16.94 -6.46
N ALA A 105 2.76 -17.64 -7.62
CA ALA A 105 1.61 -18.44 -8.01
C ALA A 105 1.35 -19.57 -7.01
N ARG A 106 2.40 -20.24 -6.51
CA ARG A 106 2.29 -21.27 -5.47
C ARG A 106 1.82 -20.70 -4.13
N ALA A 107 2.37 -19.56 -3.73
CA ALA A 107 1.95 -18.87 -2.51
C ALA A 107 0.49 -18.41 -2.59
N ALA A 108 0.06 -17.89 -3.73
CA ALA A 108 -1.32 -17.49 -3.96
C ALA A 108 -2.31 -18.66 -3.74
N THR A 109 -1.98 -19.84 -4.24
CA THR A 109 -2.80 -21.06 -4.06
C THR A 109 -2.95 -21.40 -2.56
N LEU A 110 -1.88 -21.27 -1.77
CA LEU A 110 -1.91 -21.56 -0.34
C LEU A 110 -2.72 -20.52 0.43
N VAL A 111 -2.49 -19.25 0.13
CA VAL A 111 -3.18 -18.12 0.78
C VAL A 111 -4.68 -18.15 0.47
N HIS A 112 -5.05 -18.45 -0.78
CA HIS A 112 -6.47 -18.51 -1.19
C HIS A 112 -7.15 -19.79 -0.75
N GLY A 113 -6.45 -20.92 -0.73
CA GLY A 113 -6.96 -22.17 -0.19
C GLY A 113 -7.27 -22.07 1.31
N ALA A 114 -6.42 -21.41 2.07
CA ALA A 114 -6.67 -21.13 3.50
C ALA A 114 -7.85 -20.16 3.72
N ALA A 115 -7.99 -19.14 2.86
CA ALA A 115 -9.09 -18.18 2.96
C ALA A 115 -10.46 -18.77 2.53
N ALA A 116 -10.47 -19.79 1.67
CA ALA A 116 -11.70 -20.45 1.26
C ALA A 116 -12.34 -21.25 2.39
N THR A 117 -11.57 -21.71 3.36
CA THR A 117 -12.09 -22.43 4.55
C THR A 117 -12.68 -21.48 5.59
N ASP A 118 -12.35 -20.19 5.55
CA ASP A 118 -12.85 -19.18 6.51
C ASP A 118 -14.10 -18.41 5.99
N VAL A 119 -14.44 -18.52 4.71
CA VAL A 119 -15.47 -17.69 4.05
C VAL A 119 -16.85 -18.34 4.02
N ASP A 120 -17.01 -19.62 4.37
CA ASP A 120 -18.34 -20.27 4.45
C ASP A 120 -19.23 -19.74 5.59
N ALA A 121 -18.77 -18.75 6.36
CA ALA A 121 -19.50 -18.20 7.49
C ALA A 121 -20.12 -16.81 7.29
N ARG A 122 -19.89 -16.11 6.18
CA ARG A 122 -20.43 -14.73 5.98
C ARG A 122 -20.89 -14.47 4.55
N THR A 123 -22.04 -14.98 4.17
CA THR A 123 -22.78 -14.50 2.99
C THR A 123 -23.59 -13.26 3.37
N GLY A 124 -23.13 -12.11 2.88
CA GLY A 124 -23.89 -10.87 2.88
C GLY A 124 -23.64 -10.17 1.55
N THR A 125 -24.67 -10.13 0.72
CA THR A 125 -24.72 -9.37 -0.54
C THR A 125 -24.61 -7.89 -0.23
N ASP A 126 -23.50 -7.24 -0.65
CA ASP A 126 -23.45 -5.79 -0.71
C ASP A 126 -22.84 -5.37 -2.06
N THR A 127 -23.65 -4.67 -2.86
CA THR A 127 -23.26 -3.96 -4.07
C THR A 127 -22.53 -2.69 -3.63
N ALA A 128 -21.31 -2.85 -3.12
CA ALA A 128 -20.52 -1.74 -2.61
C ALA A 128 -19.98 -0.88 -3.75
N ARG A 129 -20.31 0.41 -3.71
CA ARG A 129 -19.50 1.46 -4.35
C ARG A 129 -18.02 1.22 -4.03
N PRO A 130 -17.09 1.45 -4.98
CA PRO A 130 -15.68 1.33 -4.68
C PRO A 130 -15.36 2.30 -3.52
N SER A 131 -15.02 1.74 -2.38
CA SER A 131 -14.51 2.53 -1.26
C SER A 131 -13.22 3.23 -1.72
N PRO A 132 -12.98 4.48 -1.32
CA PRO A 132 -11.73 5.17 -1.63
C PRO A 132 -10.55 4.30 -1.22
N THR A 133 -9.57 4.19 -2.10
CA THR A 133 -8.35 3.44 -1.80
C THR A 133 -7.65 4.08 -0.61
N GLY A 134 -6.80 3.35 0.09
CA GLY A 134 -6.01 3.94 1.19
C GLY A 134 -5.18 5.14 0.72
N ARG A 135 -4.68 5.11 -0.52
CA ARG A 135 -3.97 6.24 -1.14
C ARG A 135 -4.87 7.48 -1.29
N ASP A 136 -6.11 7.30 -1.73
CA ASP A 136 -7.06 8.41 -1.87
C ASP A 136 -7.38 9.03 -0.51
N LEU A 137 -7.51 8.21 0.54
CA LEU A 137 -7.72 8.68 1.90
C LEU A 137 -6.53 9.51 2.41
N ILE A 138 -5.31 9.05 2.20
CA ILE A 138 -4.09 9.79 2.58
C ILE A 138 -4.01 11.10 1.81
N ALA A 139 -4.22 11.09 0.49
CA ALA A 139 -4.21 12.31 -0.32
C ALA A 139 -5.29 13.32 0.12
N GLN A 140 -6.50 12.86 0.45
CA GLN A 140 -7.55 13.70 1.00
C GLN A 140 -7.15 14.31 2.35
N ALA A 141 -6.60 13.51 3.26
CA ALA A 141 -6.17 13.99 4.58
C ALA A 141 -5.04 15.03 4.47
N VAL A 142 -4.06 14.80 3.60
CA VAL A 142 -2.99 15.77 3.30
C VAL A 142 -3.58 17.08 2.76
N GLY A 143 -4.50 17.00 1.79
CA GLY A 143 -5.17 18.19 1.26
C GLY A 143 -5.99 18.95 2.32
N ILE A 144 -6.69 18.23 3.20
CA ILE A 144 -7.42 18.83 4.33
C ILE A 144 -6.46 19.54 5.28
N LEU A 145 -5.36 18.91 5.67
CA LEU A 145 -4.37 19.50 6.57
C LEU A 145 -3.71 20.73 5.95
N ALA A 146 -3.21 20.62 4.73
CA ALA A 146 -2.59 21.73 4.01
C ALA A 146 -3.56 22.93 3.87
N GLY A 147 -4.81 22.66 3.46
CA GLY A 147 -5.83 23.70 3.29
C GLY A 147 -6.26 24.39 4.60
N ARG A 148 -6.23 23.67 5.73
CA ARG A 148 -6.62 24.19 7.04
C ARG A 148 -5.52 24.93 7.77
N THR A 149 -4.30 24.42 7.65
CA THR A 149 -3.15 24.96 8.38
C THR A 149 -2.31 25.93 7.55
N GLY A 150 -2.53 25.99 6.24
CA GLY A 150 -1.77 26.81 5.32
C GLY A 150 -0.32 26.33 5.11
N VAL A 151 -0.02 25.09 5.49
CA VAL A 151 1.31 24.51 5.26
C VAL A 151 1.40 23.88 3.87
N GLU A 152 2.62 23.72 3.39
CA GLU A 152 2.87 23.00 2.13
C GLU A 152 2.48 21.52 2.23
N VAL A 153 2.13 20.93 1.08
CA VAL A 153 1.65 19.54 0.98
C VAL A 153 2.64 18.54 1.60
N GLU A 154 3.93 18.75 1.39
CA GLU A 154 4.99 17.92 1.95
C GLU A 154 5.02 17.99 3.48
N ALA A 155 4.89 19.19 4.05
CA ALA A 155 4.83 19.38 5.50
C ALA A 155 3.57 18.76 6.12
N ALA A 156 2.44 18.78 5.41
CA ALA A 156 1.22 18.11 5.83
C ALA A 156 1.37 16.59 5.81
N LEU A 157 2.03 16.03 4.81
CA LEU A 157 2.36 14.60 4.75
C LEU A 157 3.30 14.19 5.88
N ASP A 158 4.36 14.95 6.12
CA ASP A 158 5.29 14.73 7.24
C ASP A 158 4.59 14.77 8.60
N ALA A 159 3.58 15.63 8.76
CA ALA A 159 2.77 15.67 9.97
C ALA A 159 1.97 14.37 10.18
N LEU A 160 1.37 13.81 9.11
CA LEU A 160 0.69 12.52 9.18
C LEU A 160 1.66 11.39 9.53
N VAL A 161 2.86 11.38 8.94
CA VAL A 161 3.91 10.39 9.22
C VAL A 161 4.29 10.45 10.70
N ARG A 162 4.59 11.64 11.24
CA ARG A 162 4.92 11.81 12.66
C ARG A 162 3.81 11.30 13.58
N VAL A 163 2.56 11.62 13.29
CA VAL A 163 1.43 11.12 14.08
C VAL A 163 1.32 9.58 14.01
N SER A 164 1.61 8.99 12.85
CA SER A 164 1.66 7.54 12.66
C SER A 164 2.74 6.92 13.55
N ASP A 165 3.95 7.48 13.54
CA ASP A 165 5.07 6.99 14.34
C ASP A 165 4.81 7.15 15.84
N ASP A 166 4.29 8.30 16.27
CA ASP A 166 4.02 8.60 17.68
C ASP A 166 2.88 7.75 18.26
N THR A 167 1.87 7.44 17.46
CA THR A 167 0.67 6.72 17.93
C THR A 167 0.69 5.22 17.63
N GLY A 168 1.57 4.78 16.73
CA GLY A 168 1.59 3.39 16.23
C GLY A 168 0.39 3.02 15.36
N LEU A 169 -0.44 3.99 14.95
CA LEU A 169 -1.58 3.79 14.06
C LEU A 169 -1.12 3.86 12.60
N GLY A 170 -1.72 3.05 11.73
CA GLY A 170 -1.45 3.10 10.29
C GLY A 170 -1.90 4.42 9.65
N MET A 171 -1.14 4.89 8.65
CA MET A 171 -1.43 6.14 7.92
C MET A 171 -2.85 6.22 7.38
N VAL A 172 -3.39 5.12 6.87
CA VAL A 172 -4.77 5.05 6.35
C VAL A 172 -5.80 5.28 7.46
N GLU A 173 -5.55 4.77 8.66
CA GLU A 173 -6.42 4.98 9.82
C GLU A 173 -6.38 6.44 10.26
N ILE A 174 -5.20 7.03 10.35
CA ILE A 174 -5.02 8.45 10.70
C ILE A 174 -5.69 9.34 9.64
N ALA A 175 -5.46 9.05 8.36
CA ALA A 175 -6.10 9.77 7.26
C ALA A 175 -7.64 9.71 7.33
N GLY A 176 -8.19 8.54 7.65
CA GLY A 176 -9.61 8.38 7.90
C GLY A 176 -10.09 9.26 9.05
N ARG A 177 -9.38 9.31 10.17
CA ARG A 177 -9.71 10.16 11.32
C ARG A 177 -9.66 11.65 11.00
N VAL A 178 -8.64 12.09 10.24
CA VAL A 178 -8.51 13.50 9.78
C VAL A 178 -9.70 13.88 8.91
N ARG A 179 -10.03 13.03 7.93
CA ARG A 179 -11.18 13.25 7.05
C ARG A 179 -12.48 13.32 7.85
N ASP A 180 -12.75 12.35 8.71
CA ASP A 180 -13.99 12.26 9.49
C ASP A 180 -14.13 13.42 10.50
N ALA A 181 -13.02 13.92 11.03
CA ALA A 181 -13.01 15.13 11.86
C ALA A 181 -13.38 16.37 11.03
N ALA A 182 -12.81 16.51 9.83
CA ALA A 182 -13.09 17.62 8.94
C ALA A 182 -14.59 17.68 8.53
N TYR A 183 -15.19 16.53 8.22
CA TYR A 183 -16.60 16.46 7.87
C TYR A 183 -17.53 16.78 9.03
N ARG A 184 -17.21 16.35 10.26
CA ARG A 184 -18.01 16.70 11.44
C ARG A 184 -18.05 18.20 11.71
N GLU A 185 -16.97 18.91 11.45
CA GLU A 185 -16.89 20.36 11.67
C GLU A 185 -17.57 21.17 10.58
N THR A 186 -17.62 20.68 9.33
CA THR A 186 -18.24 21.40 8.22
C THR A 186 -19.75 21.22 8.17
N GLY A 187 -20.31 20.26 8.90
CA GLY A 187 -21.76 19.99 8.93
C GLY A 187 -22.37 19.60 7.57
N LEU A 188 -21.54 19.33 6.55
CA LEU A 188 -22.00 18.91 5.24
C LEU A 188 -22.38 17.43 5.28
N PRO A 189 -23.65 17.06 5.03
CA PRO A 189 -24.00 15.67 4.84
C PRO A 189 -23.33 15.16 3.57
N PHE A 190 -22.70 14.00 3.66
CA PHE A 190 -22.11 13.32 2.51
C PHE A 190 -23.23 12.70 1.68
N ASP A 191 -23.96 13.52 0.92
CA ASP A 191 -24.83 13.08 -0.14
C ASP A 191 -24.48 13.78 -1.47
N LEU A 192 -23.52 13.20 -2.19
CA LEU A 192 -23.30 13.51 -3.59
C LEU A 192 -23.85 12.38 -4.46
N GLY A 193 -25.12 12.11 -4.35
CA GLY A 193 -25.73 11.08 -5.19
C GLY A 193 -27.24 11.15 -5.23
N ASN A 194 -27.77 12.09 -5.94
CA ASN A 194 -28.91 12.02 -6.86
C ASN A 194 -29.54 13.40 -7.03
N GLY A 195 -29.36 13.97 -8.19
CA GLY A 195 -30.10 15.16 -8.56
C GLY A 195 -29.66 15.71 -9.91
N VAL A 196 -29.81 14.94 -10.98
CA VAL A 196 -30.04 15.55 -12.29
C VAL A 196 -31.32 14.96 -12.83
N ARG A 197 -32.34 15.78 -12.81
CA ARG A 197 -33.47 15.68 -13.73
C ARG A 197 -33.12 16.43 -15.00
#